data_c2c259f28698bdf7280c26f100bba379
#
_entry.id   c2c259f28698bdf7280c26f100bba379
#
_cell.length_a   1.000
_cell.length_b   1.000
_cell.length_c   1.000
_cell.angle_alpha   90.00
_cell.angle_beta   90.00
_cell.angle_gamma   90.00
#
_symmetry.space_group_name_H-M   'P 1'
#
loop_
_entity.id
_entity.type
_entity.pdbx_description
1 polymer ?
#
loop_
_entity_poly.entity_id
_entity_poly.type
_entity_poly.pdbx_seq_one_letter_code
_entity_poly.pdbx_strand_id
1 'polypeptide(L)'
;MRKEGLHVLKISKRWTTKGISFLLTCFILLCPFSAFAEEPTTDYSTQSWLEAFGSLHSRISAEYAFTEWKGVDWDALGNACRAKIEQAQASDDFNAYYVALRQYGNAIPDGHVRVSNLPQVDDLYVGGGFGFSPALLSDGNVIACWVDETSDAYRAGMRAGDALIRWNGEPFTQAAQQARVEFATNSATEENAAMKRVQYIARAPVGTAATVVFEHPNDNGIYTANLTAYADQGITLQKNYPDAVVPDPIRAMILNIPYNGPKADTMVAFRLLEGNIAYIRVLGELDIDLTDTGSAPSTLAAFRAAVQQAVDANAAALILDIRNNVGGLDDMTAAMLGSFYTQKTLFEYQNVYDSATGTRSVSATEDSAGTLYIEPVEPCYTGRVIALINQKCLSCGEGLAMGIRNLENGDTLGFYGTNGSFGLAGAEATMPGGFTVSWPSGQSLGADRQIQLDSRNGVGGVAPTLRIPMTAENALKTAQGEDVELAAALAELQTKP
;
A
#
# COMPACT_ATOMS: atom_id res chain seq x y z
N MET A 1 46.90 20.09 -53.94
CA MET A 1 46.05 21.26 -54.25
C MET A 1 44.69 21.06 -53.63
N ARG A 2 44.24 22.10 -52.89
CA ARG A 2 42.96 22.31 -52.21
C ARG A 2 42.58 21.33 -51.07
N LYS A 3 42.83 21.82 -49.85
CA LYS A 3 42.22 21.46 -48.60
C LYS A 3 40.82 22.12 -48.54
N GLU A 4 39.79 21.38 -48.29
CA GLU A 4 38.52 21.95 -47.84
C GLU A 4 38.28 21.57 -46.39
N GLY A 5 38.08 22.61 -45.55
CA GLY A 5 37.99 22.50 -44.12
C GLY A 5 36.58 22.07 -43.66
N LEU A 6 36.56 21.21 -42.66
CA LEU A 6 35.35 20.81 -41.93
C LEU A 6 35.11 21.85 -40.81
N HIS A 7 34.02 22.63 -40.96
CA HIS A 7 33.53 23.48 -39.90
C HIS A 7 32.82 22.63 -38.81
N VAL A 8 33.44 22.55 -37.63
CA VAL A 8 32.81 21.98 -36.45
C VAL A 8 31.94 23.06 -35.81
N LEU A 9 30.64 22.91 -35.93
CA LEU A 9 29.67 23.70 -35.15
C LEU A 9 29.65 23.22 -33.71
N LYS A 10 30.19 24.03 -32.80
CA LYS A 10 30.00 23.88 -31.34
C LYS A 10 28.57 24.31 -30.98
N ILE A 11 27.69 23.35 -30.72
CA ILE A 11 26.40 23.61 -30.11
C ILE A 11 26.60 23.58 -28.58
N SER A 12 26.58 24.76 -27.96
CA SER A 12 26.52 24.86 -26.50
C SER A 12 25.11 24.52 -26.04
N LYS A 13 24.93 23.34 -25.44
CA LYS A 13 23.71 23.03 -24.69
C LYS A 13 23.72 23.74 -23.34
N ARG A 14 23.06 24.89 -23.29
CA ARG A 14 22.55 25.42 -22.00
C ARG A 14 21.37 24.55 -21.59
N TRP A 15 21.56 23.76 -20.57
CA TRP A 15 20.46 23.08 -19.85
C TRP A 15 19.80 24.13 -18.96
N THR A 16 18.65 24.63 -19.39
CA THR A 16 17.73 25.29 -18.50
C THR A 16 16.90 24.16 -17.85
N THR A 17 17.11 23.96 -16.57
CA THR A 17 16.23 23.19 -15.69
C THR A 17 14.88 23.87 -15.65
N LYS A 18 13.98 23.50 -16.58
CA LYS A 18 12.55 23.67 -16.35
C LYS A 18 12.08 22.41 -15.66
N GLY A 19 11.74 22.57 -14.37
CA GLY A 19 11.02 21.53 -13.64
C GLY A 19 9.76 21.16 -14.40
N ILE A 20 9.71 19.94 -14.88
CA ILE A 20 8.47 19.33 -15.38
C ILE A 20 7.77 18.87 -14.11
N SER A 21 6.90 19.75 -13.57
CA SER A 21 5.85 19.36 -12.67
C SER A 21 4.93 18.45 -13.47
N PHE A 22 5.08 17.14 -13.35
CA PHE A 22 4.09 16.18 -13.83
C PHE A 22 2.92 16.27 -12.88
N LEU A 23 1.99 17.17 -13.19
CA LEU A 23 0.61 17.05 -12.75
C LEU A 23 0.09 15.75 -13.35
N LEU A 24 0.05 14.67 -12.55
CA LEU A 24 -0.75 13.50 -12.85
C LEU A 24 -2.21 13.90 -12.60
N THR A 25 -2.75 14.71 -13.52
CA THR A 25 -4.19 14.84 -13.66
C THR A 25 -4.64 13.47 -14.17
N CYS A 26 -5.31 12.69 -13.33
CA CYS A 26 -6.06 11.53 -13.76
C CYS A 26 -7.03 11.99 -14.83
N PHE A 27 -6.69 11.81 -16.10
CA PHE A 27 -7.64 11.94 -17.21
C PHE A 27 -8.62 10.77 -17.09
N ILE A 28 -9.72 11.00 -16.38
CA ILE A 28 -10.93 10.18 -16.50
C ILE A 28 -11.51 10.51 -17.88
N LEU A 29 -11.21 9.66 -18.86
CA LEU A 29 -11.89 9.68 -20.15
C LEU A 29 -13.36 9.31 -19.91
N LEU A 30 -14.21 10.27 -20.16
CA LEU A 30 -15.67 10.26 -20.17
C LEU A 30 -16.27 8.93 -20.65
N CYS A 31 -16.61 8.06 -19.71
CA CYS A 31 -17.81 7.26 -19.82
C CYS A 31 -18.95 8.01 -19.15
N PRO A 32 -20.16 8.06 -19.72
CA PRO A 32 -21.28 8.80 -19.15
C PRO A 32 -21.99 7.99 -18.06
N PHE A 33 -21.29 7.70 -16.96
CA PHE A 33 -21.89 7.12 -15.75
C PHE A 33 -21.17 7.65 -14.52
N SER A 34 -21.97 8.28 -13.67
CA SER A 34 -21.66 8.89 -12.37
C SER A 34 -20.83 10.18 -12.41
N ALA A 35 -21.53 11.29 -12.51
CA ALA A 35 -20.99 12.62 -12.23
C ALA A 35 -20.83 12.80 -10.71
N PHE A 36 -19.85 12.14 -10.09
CA PHE A 36 -19.21 12.72 -8.93
C PHE A 36 -18.03 13.53 -9.45
N ALA A 37 -18.20 14.85 -9.46
CA ALA A 37 -17.11 15.75 -9.80
C ALA A 37 -15.95 15.46 -8.85
N GLU A 38 -14.75 15.19 -9.39
CA GLU A 38 -13.51 15.25 -8.59
C GLU A 38 -13.54 16.58 -7.83
N GLU A 39 -13.54 16.54 -6.50
CA GLU A 39 -13.39 17.77 -5.71
C GLU A 39 -12.02 18.36 -6.09
N PRO A 40 -11.97 19.63 -6.51
CA PRO A 40 -10.73 20.22 -6.98
C PRO A 40 -9.68 20.18 -5.87
N THR A 41 -8.47 19.77 -6.21
CA THR A 41 -7.32 19.84 -5.30
C THR A 41 -7.22 21.27 -4.76
N THR A 42 -7.36 21.42 -3.45
CA THR A 42 -7.26 22.73 -2.83
C THR A 42 -5.81 23.09 -2.62
N ASP A 43 -5.39 24.26 -3.08
CA ASP A 43 -4.01 24.72 -3.02
C ASP A 43 -3.79 25.68 -1.85
N TYR A 44 -3.05 25.21 -0.84
CA TYR A 44 -2.57 26.00 0.31
C TYR A 44 -1.08 26.36 0.20
N SER A 45 -0.43 26.06 -0.92
CA SER A 45 1.03 26.16 -1.09
C SER A 45 1.60 27.57 -0.87
N THR A 46 0.78 28.61 -1.01
CA THR A 46 1.17 30.02 -0.83
C THR A 46 0.92 30.59 0.57
N GLN A 47 0.28 29.82 1.45
CA GLN A 47 0.01 30.22 2.84
C GLN A 47 1.26 30.02 3.71
N SER A 48 1.31 30.65 4.88
CA SER A 48 2.28 30.26 5.91
C SER A 48 2.00 28.84 6.40
N TRP A 49 2.99 28.14 6.93
CA TRP A 49 2.83 26.75 7.36
C TRP A 49 1.71 26.56 8.39
N LEU A 50 1.60 27.50 9.31
CA LEU A 50 0.57 27.48 10.35
C LEU A 50 -0.84 27.74 9.79
N GLU A 51 -0.97 28.68 8.85
CA GLU A 51 -2.26 28.96 8.16
C GLU A 51 -2.66 27.78 7.29
N ALA A 52 -1.74 27.22 6.49
CA ALA A 52 -1.97 26.06 5.65
C ALA A 52 -2.42 24.84 6.47
N PHE A 53 -1.78 24.58 7.62
CA PHE A 53 -2.22 23.54 8.52
C PHE A 53 -3.60 23.83 9.12
N GLY A 54 -3.89 25.07 9.51
CA GLY A 54 -5.22 25.45 10.00
C GLY A 54 -6.31 25.18 8.98
N SER A 55 -6.07 25.53 7.72
CA SER A 55 -6.98 25.27 6.58
C SER A 55 -7.15 23.77 6.32
N LEU A 56 -6.05 23.01 6.26
CA LEU A 56 -6.06 21.55 6.13
C LEU A 56 -6.84 20.88 7.25
N HIS A 57 -6.52 21.21 8.51
CA HIS A 57 -7.13 20.59 9.68
C HIS A 57 -8.64 20.84 9.76
N SER A 58 -9.05 22.09 9.48
CA SER A 58 -10.49 22.44 9.43
C SER A 58 -11.24 21.61 8.38
N ARG A 59 -10.62 21.41 7.22
CA ARG A 59 -11.22 20.66 6.12
C ARG A 59 -11.24 19.15 6.38
N ILE A 60 -10.10 18.55 6.71
CA ILE A 60 -10.03 17.09 6.94
C ILE A 60 -10.93 16.66 8.11
N SER A 61 -11.01 17.44 9.18
CA SER A 61 -11.86 17.12 10.33
C SER A 61 -13.36 17.16 10.01
N ALA A 62 -13.76 17.98 9.02
CA ALA A 62 -15.14 18.03 8.54
C ALA A 62 -15.46 16.93 7.54
N GLU A 63 -14.54 16.62 6.64
CA GLU A 63 -14.77 15.74 5.48
C GLU A 63 -14.42 14.28 5.73
N TYR A 64 -13.47 13.96 6.63
CA TYR A 64 -13.00 12.59 6.86
C TYR A 64 -14.14 11.62 7.19
N ALA A 65 -14.26 10.56 6.40
CA ALA A 65 -15.44 9.69 6.41
C ALA A 65 -15.62 8.87 7.68
N PHE A 66 -14.56 8.62 8.45
CA PHE A 66 -14.56 7.62 9.51
C PHE A 66 -14.25 8.18 10.91
N THR A 67 -14.49 9.49 11.12
CA THR A 67 -14.20 10.18 12.40
C THR A 67 -14.73 9.42 13.61
N GLU A 68 -16.04 9.14 13.64
CA GLU A 68 -16.68 8.42 14.75
C GLU A 68 -16.34 6.92 14.74
N TRP A 69 -16.27 6.33 13.54
CA TRP A 69 -16.00 4.90 13.36
C TRP A 69 -14.63 4.49 13.91
N LYS A 70 -13.60 5.31 13.65
CA LYS A 70 -12.21 5.08 14.08
C LYS A 70 -11.84 5.82 15.37
N GLY A 71 -12.74 6.66 15.91
CA GLY A 71 -12.55 7.38 17.15
C GLY A 71 -11.46 8.45 17.08
N VAL A 72 -11.39 9.20 15.98
CA VAL A 72 -10.37 10.25 15.79
C VAL A 72 -10.69 11.46 16.68
N ASP A 73 -9.80 11.79 17.61
CA ASP A 73 -9.85 13.02 18.40
C ASP A 73 -9.14 14.15 17.67
N TRP A 74 -9.92 14.88 16.86
CA TRP A 74 -9.39 15.97 16.04
C TRP A 74 -8.79 17.11 16.87
N ASP A 75 -9.37 17.44 18.02
CA ASP A 75 -8.87 18.52 18.87
C ASP A 75 -7.48 18.17 19.44
N ALA A 76 -7.33 16.97 19.97
CA ALA A 76 -6.04 16.51 20.50
C ALA A 76 -5.00 16.40 19.37
N LEU A 77 -5.36 15.83 18.23
CA LEU A 77 -4.48 15.67 17.08
C LEU A 77 -4.07 17.02 16.48
N GLY A 78 -5.03 17.93 16.29
CA GLY A 78 -4.80 19.27 15.77
C GLY A 78 -3.89 20.11 16.68
N ASN A 79 -4.14 20.09 17.99
CA ASN A 79 -3.32 20.83 18.96
C ASN A 79 -1.87 20.32 19.01
N ALA A 80 -1.68 18.99 19.02
CA ALA A 80 -0.35 18.38 19.02
C ALA A 80 0.45 18.71 17.75
N CYS A 81 -0.18 18.69 16.58
CA CYS A 81 0.48 19.03 15.32
C CYS A 81 0.78 20.54 15.22
N ARG A 82 -0.18 21.39 15.60
CA ARG A 82 -0.02 22.86 15.60
C ARG A 82 1.20 23.29 16.37
N ALA A 83 1.40 22.78 17.60
CA ALA A 83 2.54 23.13 18.43
C ALA A 83 3.90 22.82 17.75
N LYS A 84 3.98 21.69 17.01
CA LYS A 84 5.18 21.32 16.25
C LYS A 84 5.40 22.26 15.05
N ILE A 85 4.32 22.61 14.34
CA ILE A 85 4.40 23.51 13.18
C ILE A 85 4.75 24.94 13.60
N GLU A 86 4.23 25.43 14.72
CA GLU A 86 4.63 26.73 15.29
C GLU A 86 6.13 26.79 15.56
N GLN A 87 6.68 25.72 16.16
CA GLN A 87 8.13 25.63 16.40
C GLN A 87 8.92 25.57 15.10
N ALA A 88 8.48 24.75 14.13
CA ALA A 88 9.13 24.63 12.83
C ALA A 88 9.12 25.96 12.07
N GLN A 89 7.99 26.67 12.05
CA GLN A 89 7.87 27.99 11.40
C GLN A 89 8.73 29.06 12.10
N ALA A 90 8.81 29.05 13.42
CA ALA A 90 9.63 30.00 14.17
C ALA A 90 11.13 29.81 13.92
N SER A 91 11.58 28.59 13.60
CA SER A 91 12.98 28.26 13.29
C SER A 91 13.27 28.18 11.78
N ASP A 92 12.27 28.42 10.93
CA ASP A 92 12.34 28.23 9.46
C ASP A 92 12.82 26.83 9.06
N ASP A 93 12.40 25.79 9.82
CA ASP A 93 12.75 24.39 9.61
C ASP A 93 11.68 23.67 8.81
N PHE A 94 11.82 23.66 7.48
CA PHE A 94 10.91 22.97 6.58
C PHE A 94 10.83 21.46 6.83
N ASN A 95 11.94 20.82 7.21
CA ASN A 95 11.93 19.39 7.46
C ASN A 95 11.10 19.06 8.70
N ALA A 96 11.20 19.86 9.77
CA ALA A 96 10.36 19.70 10.95
C ALA A 96 8.86 19.93 10.64
N TYR A 97 8.53 20.92 9.79
CA TYR A 97 7.17 21.14 9.30
C TYR A 97 6.62 19.91 8.57
N TYR A 98 7.36 19.41 7.58
CA TYR A 98 6.96 18.21 6.82
C TYR A 98 6.77 16.99 7.73
N VAL A 99 7.73 16.74 8.64
CA VAL A 99 7.64 15.63 9.61
C VAL A 99 6.44 15.77 10.53
N ALA A 100 6.08 16.99 10.96
CA ALA A 100 4.87 17.19 11.77
C ALA A 100 3.60 16.76 11.01
N LEU A 101 3.51 17.06 9.71
CA LEU A 101 2.38 16.61 8.86
C LEU A 101 2.41 15.11 8.60
N ARG A 102 3.60 14.49 8.41
CA ARG A 102 3.73 13.03 8.32
C ARG A 102 3.19 12.35 9.58
N GLN A 103 3.56 12.86 10.76
CA GLN A 103 3.06 12.35 12.05
C GLN A 103 1.56 12.58 12.22
N TYR A 104 1.04 13.73 11.78
CA TYR A 104 -0.38 14.04 11.78
C TYR A 104 -1.17 13.03 10.94
N GLY A 105 -0.78 12.80 9.69
CA GLY A 105 -1.45 11.83 8.82
C GLY A 105 -1.33 10.39 9.34
N ASN A 106 -0.16 10.00 9.86
CA ASN A 106 0.08 8.64 10.38
C ASN A 106 -0.71 8.35 11.68
N ALA A 107 -1.11 9.37 12.43
CA ALA A 107 -1.93 9.18 13.61
C ALA A 107 -3.39 8.79 13.29
N ILE A 108 -3.81 8.93 12.03
CA ILE A 108 -5.13 8.50 11.56
C ILE A 108 -4.99 7.07 11.00
N PRO A 109 -5.65 6.05 11.60
CA PRO A 109 -5.46 4.64 11.20
C PRO A 109 -6.23 4.32 9.90
N ASP A 110 -5.77 4.87 8.78
CA ASP A 110 -6.41 4.75 7.47
C ASP A 110 -5.36 4.80 6.34
N GLY A 111 -5.34 3.79 5.48
CA GLY A 111 -4.42 3.71 4.35
C GLY A 111 -4.68 4.74 3.26
N HIS A 112 -5.87 5.37 3.23
CA HIS A 112 -6.19 6.46 2.32
C HIS A 112 -5.72 7.83 2.83
N VAL A 113 -5.47 7.97 4.15
CA VAL A 113 -4.86 9.20 4.67
C VAL A 113 -3.38 9.18 4.35
N ARG A 114 -2.96 10.06 3.47
CA ARG A 114 -1.58 10.09 2.95
C ARG A 114 -1.01 11.50 2.99
N VAL A 115 0.25 11.58 3.35
CA VAL A 115 1.10 12.74 3.08
C VAL A 115 2.11 12.27 2.05
N SER A 116 2.13 12.91 0.88
CA SER A 116 3.01 12.45 -0.21
C SER A 116 4.48 12.51 0.19
N ASN A 117 5.27 11.56 -0.33
CA ASN A 117 6.67 11.42 0.05
C ASN A 117 7.54 12.54 -0.54
N LEU A 118 8.51 12.98 0.26
CA LEU A 118 9.64 13.79 -0.17
C LEU A 118 10.93 12.97 0.06
N PRO A 119 11.36 12.13 -0.91
CA PRO A 119 12.42 11.15 -0.70
C PRO A 119 13.70 11.75 -0.12
N GLN A 120 14.10 12.96 -0.56
CA GLN A 120 15.30 13.64 -0.05
C GLN A 120 15.18 14.10 1.40
N VAL A 121 13.95 14.29 1.92
CA VAL A 121 13.71 14.59 3.33
C VAL A 121 13.54 13.27 4.11
N ASP A 122 12.78 12.32 3.57
CA ASP A 122 12.56 11.00 4.19
C ASP A 122 13.90 10.30 4.47
N ASP A 123 14.85 10.37 3.52
CA ASP A 123 16.19 9.78 3.64
C ASP A 123 17.01 10.36 4.82
N LEU A 124 16.76 11.62 5.22
CA LEU A 124 17.43 12.19 6.39
C LEU A 124 17.04 11.50 7.70
N TYR A 125 15.87 10.86 7.74
CA TYR A 125 15.30 10.25 8.95
C TYR A 125 15.34 8.73 8.92
N VAL A 126 15.14 8.10 7.75
CA VAL A 126 15.01 6.65 7.60
C VAL A 126 15.86 6.09 6.44
N GLY A 127 16.77 6.88 5.87
CA GLY A 127 17.61 6.47 4.74
C GLY A 127 18.71 5.46 5.08
N GLY A 128 19.01 5.24 6.38
CA GLY A 128 19.98 4.27 6.83
C GLY A 128 19.34 2.96 7.33
N GLY A 129 20.04 1.84 7.08
CA GLY A 129 19.75 0.51 7.62
C GLY A 129 20.91 -0.04 8.42
N PHE A 130 20.68 -1.06 9.24
CA PHE A 130 21.69 -1.66 10.12
C PHE A 130 22.22 -2.98 9.59
N GLY A 131 21.91 -3.33 8.32
CA GLY A 131 22.45 -4.52 7.67
C GLY A 131 21.68 -5.81 7.97
N PHE A 132 20.46 -5.72 8.50
CA PHE A 132 19.56 -6.86 8.67
C PHE A 132 18.10 -6.44 8.52
N SER A 133 17.24 -7.41 8.19
CA SER A 133 15.80 -7.21 8.06
C SER A 133 15.06 -7.93 9.19
N PRO A 134 14.41 -7.23 10.10
CA PRO A 134 13.63 -7.86 11.18
C PRO A 134 12.24 -8.27 10.68
N ALA A 135 11.80 -9.48 11.02
CA ALA A 135 10.48 -10.00 10.71
C ALA A 135 9.72 -10.38 11.99
N LEU A 136 8.47 -9.89 12.11
CA LEU A 136 7.55 -10.29 13.19
C LEU A 136 6.91 -11.65 12.83
N LEU A 137 7.04 -12.62 13.71
CA LEU A 137 6.44 -13.94 13.55
C LEU A 137 5.03 -14.00 14.16
N SER A 138 4.24 -15.00 13.75
CA SER A 138 2.87 -15.19 14.22
C SER A 138 2.77 -15.52 15.73
N ASP A 139 3.86 -15.97 16.35
CA ASP A 139 3.96 -16.22 17.79
C ASP A 139 4.39 -14.98 18.60
N GLY A 140 4.62 -13.84 17.92
CA GLY A 140 5.06 -12.59 18.52
C GLY A 140 6.57 -12.44 18.66
N ASN A 141 7.36 -13.45 18.33
CA ASN A 141 8.81 -13.35 18.29
C ASN A 141 9.28 -12.54 17.08
N VAL A 142 10.49 -12.01 17.15
CA VAL A 142 11.12 -11.28 16.03
C VAL A 142 12.43 -11.95 15.68
N ILE A 143 12.66 -12.17 14.40
CA ILE A 143 13.93 -12.71 13.89
C ILE A 143 14.58 -11.78 12.87
N ALA A 144 15.87 -11.90 12.67
CA ALA A 144 16.54 -11.39 11.47
C ALA A 144 16.24 -12.34 10.31
N CYS A 145 15.29 -11.99 9.42
CA CYS A 145 14.97 -12.85 8.27
C CYS A 145 16.00 -12.76 7.14
N TRP A 146 16.77 -11.69 7.12
CA TRP A 146 17.87 -11.47 6.18
C TRP A 146 18.99 -10.66 6.85
N VAL A 147 20.24 -10.92 6.49
CA VAL A 147 21.44 -10.21 6.97
C VAL A 147 22.36 -9.96 5.78
N ASP A 148 22.80 -8.70 5.62
CA ASP A 148 23.80 -8.32 4.63
C ASP A 148 25.18 -8.87 5.05
N GLU A 149 25.76 -9.75 4.25
CA GLU A 149 27.05 -10.38 4.53
C GLU A 149 28.22 -9.38 4.59
N THR A 150 28.03 -8.18 4.07
CA THR A 150 29.04 -7.11 4.11
C THR A 150 28.88 -6.16 5.30
N SER A 151 27.78 -6.28 6.07
CA SER A 151 27.41 -5.40 7.17
C SER A 151 28.19 -5.66 8.47
N ASP A 152 28.11 -4.68 9.37
CA ASP A 152 28.59 -4.84 10.76
C ASP A 152 27.78 -5.90 11.51
N ALA A 153 26.48 -6.06 11.21
CA ALA A 153 25.64 -7.10 11.80
C ALA A 153 26.21 -8.51 11.51
N TYR A 154 26.56 -8.77 10.25
CA TYR A 154 27.15 -10.05 9.86
C TYR A 154 28.54 -10.26 10.49
N ARG A 155 29.38 -9.21 10.53
CA ARG A 155 30.71 -9.26 11.18
C ARG A 155 30.63 -9.50 12.70
N ALA A 156 29.56 -9.02 13.33
CA ALA A 156 29.27 -9.28 14.75
C ALA A 156 28.72 -10.69 15.02
N GLY A 157 28.54 -11.50 13.98
CA GLY A 157 28.08 -12.87 14.09
C GLY A 157 26.59 -13.08 13.78
N MET A 158 25.79 -12.03 13.53
CA MET A 158 24.36 -12.17 13.21
C MET A 158 24.15 -12.97 11.93
N ARG A 159 23.16 -13.84 11.93
CA ARG A 159 22.77 -14.66 10.78
C ARG A 159 21.25 -14.62 10.59
N ALA A 160 20.80 -14.93 9.38
CA ALA A 160 19.39 -15.12 9.11
C ALA A 160 18.84 -16.28 9.96
N GLY A 161 17.73 -16.05 10.63
CA GLY A 161 17.13 -16.97 11.59
C GLY A 161 17.38 -16.61 13.06
N ASP A 162 18.31 -15.70 13.36
CA ASP A 162 18.60 -15.29 14.73
C ASP A 162 17.42 -14.55 15.34
N ALA A 163 17.09 -14.91 16.60
CA ALA A 163 16.07 -14.22 17.36
C ALA A 163 16.57 -12.85 17.85
N LEU A 164 15.81 -11.79 17.61
CA LEU A 164 16.13 -10.43 18.02
C LEU A 164 15.54 -10.15 19.40
N ILE A 165 16.37 -10.06 20.43
CA ILE A 165 15.93 -10.03 21.82
C ILE A 165 15.79 -8.59 22.34
N ARG A 166 16.82 -7.74 22.09
CA ARG A 166 16.82 -6.35 22.57
C ARG A 166 17.33 -5.38 21.50
N TRP A 167 16.82 -4.16 21.58
CA TRP A 167 17.28 -3.01 20.83
C TRP A 167 17.61 -1.88 21.79
N ASN A 168 18.84 -1.39 21.80
CA ASN A 168 19.33 -0.35 22.71
C ASN A 168 18.97 -0.60 24.18
N GLY A 169 19.04 -1.86 24.63
CA GLY A 169 18.76 -2.27 26.00
C GLY A 169 17.29 -2.62 26.30
N GLU A 170 16.33 -2.17 25.48
CA GLU A 170 14.91 -2.49 25.63
C GLU A 170 14.56 -3.81 24.93
N PRO A 171 13.52 -4.55 25.38
CA PRO A 171 12.97 -5.67 24.62
C PRO A 171 12.63 -5.24 23.19
N PHE A 172 12.98 -6.05 22.18
CA PHE A 172 12.91 -5.64 20.77
C PHE A 172 11.51 -5.16 20.35
N THR A 173 10.46 -5.90 20.72
CA THR A 173 9.07 -5.54 20.42
C THR A 173 8.60 -4.28 21.14
N GLN A 174 9.12 -4.00 22.34
CA GLN A 174 8.85 -2.76 23.07
C GLN A 174 9.55 -1.58 22.40
N ALA A 175 10.83 -1.72 22.07
CA ALA A 175 11.59 -0.68 21.35
C ALA A 175 10.94 -0.35 19.99
N ALA A 176 10.38 -1.36 19.30
CA ALA A 176 9.70 -1.17 18.03
C ALA A 176 8.49 -0.21 18.10
N GLN A 177 7.90 0.02 19.28
CA GLN A 177 6.84 1.02 19.45
C GLN A 177 7.33 2.46 19.20
N GLN A 178 8.65 2.69 19.23
CA GLN A 178 9.28 3.99 18.95
C GLN A 178 9.77 4.13 17.50
N ALA A 179 9.46 3.15 16.63
CA ALA A 179 9.86 3.19 15.24
C ALA A 179 9.23 4.36 14.48
N ARG A 180 9.99 4.92 13.53
CA ARG A 180 9.60 6.07 12.70
C ARG A 180 8.63 5.67 11.59
N VAL A 181 7.47 5.07 11.97
CA VAL A 181 6.47 4.55 11.02
C VAL A 181 5.71 5.63 10.26
N GLU A 182 5.83 6.88 10.65
CA GLU A 182 5.29 8.03 9.90
C GLU A 182 5.92 8.17 8.50
N PHE A 183 7.07 7.53 8.24
CA PHE A 183 7.69 7.46 6.92
C PHE A 183 7.24 6.22 6.11
N ALA A 184 6.46 5.32 6.71
CA ALA A 184 5.78 4.24 6.00
C ALA A 184 4.43 4.71 5.44
N THR A 185 3.76 3.84 4.67
CA THR A 185 2.33 4.01 4.37
C THR A 185 1.51 3.74 5.62
N ASN A 186 0.39 4.45 5.80
CA ASN A 186 -0.44 4.29 6.99
C ASN A 186 -0.97 2.86 7.13
N SER A 187 -1.14 2.43 8.37
CA SER A 187 -1.73 1.14 8.73
C SER A 187 -3.10 1.37 9.34
N ALA A 188 -4.10 0.65 8.84
CA ALA A 188 -5.44 0.73 9.39
C ALA A 188 -5.72 -0.38 10.41
N THR A 189 -4.96 -1.49 10.36
CA THR A 189 -5.09 -2.61 11.30
C THR A 189 -3.87 -2.71 12.23
N GLU A 190 -4.08 -3.21 13.44
CA GLU A 190 -2.97 -3.42 14.39
C GLU A 190 -1.99 -4.48 13.88
N GLU A 191 -2.48 -5.50 13.16
CA GLU A 191 -1.62 -6.52 12.52
C GLU A 191 -0.59 -5.88 11.59
N ASN A 192 -1.04 -4.97 10.70
CA ASN A 192 -0.17 -4.25 9.78
C ASN A 192 0.74 -3.25 10.53
N ALA A 193 0.21 -2.54 11.52
CA ALA A 193 0.97 -1.58 12.32
C ALA A 193 2.11 -2.25 13.10
N ALA A 194 1.84 -3.40 13.73
CA ALA A 194 2.85 -4.16 14.48
C ALA A 194 4.00 -4.64 13.58
N MET A 195 3.66 -5.17 12.40
CA MET A 195 4.65 -5.57 11.42
C MET A 195 5.53 -4.39 10.98
N LYS A 196 4.92 -3.25 10.65
CA LYS A 196 5.67 -2.05 10.22
C LYS A 196 6.57 -1.50 11.32
N ARG A 197 6.11 -1.47 12.57
CA ARG A 197 6.95 -1.05 13.70
C ARG A 197 8.21 -1.91 13.81
N VAL A 198 8.08 -3.23 13.66
CA VAL A 198 9.23 -4.14 13.66
C VAL A 198 10.16 -3.89 12.47
N GLN A 199 9.63 -3.65 11.28
CA GLN A 199 10.46 -3.35 10.10
C GLN A 199 11.19 -1.99 10.22
N TYR A 200 10.51 -0.96 10.71
CA TYR A 200 11.04 0.41 10.74
C TYR A 200 11.92 0.71 11.95
N ILE A 201 11.96 -0.12 13.01
CA ILE A 201 12.92 0.05 14.10
C ILE A 201 14.37 -0.05 13.59
N ALA A 202 14.59 -0.84 12.53
CA ALA A 202 15.90 -0.98 11.88
C ALA A 202 16.17 0.12 10.81
N ARG A 203 15.43 1.25 10.86
CA ARG A 203 15.65 2.41 9.99
C ARG A 203 16.01 3.65 10.83
N ALA A 204 17.02 4.37 10.41
CA ALA A 204 17.49 5.57 11.12
C ALA A 204 18.26 6.50 10.17
N PRO A 205 18.60 7.73 10.60
CA PRO A 205 19.58 8.54 9.91
C PRO A 205 20.90 7.80 9.74
N VAL A 206 21.56 7.96 8.60
CA VAL A 206 22.89 7.40 8.36
C VAL A 206 23.87 7.89 9.44
N GLY A 207 24.68 6.99 9.99
CA GLY A 207 25.60 7.27 11.09
C GLY A 207 25.03 7.05 12.49
N THR A 208 23.73 6.74 12.61
CA THR A 208 23.11 6.43 13.91
C THR A 208 23.68 5.12 14.46
N ALA A 209 24.11 5.15 15.74
CA ALA A 209 24.55 3.94 16.43
C ALA A 209 23.37 3.22 17.11
N ALA A 210 23.44 1.90 17.13
CA ALA A 210 22.47 1.05 17.85
C ALA A 210 23.16 -0.20 18.40
N THR A 211 22.62 -0.76 19.49
CA THR A 211 23.06 -2.01 20.08
C THR A 211 21.92 -3.02 19.95
N VAL A 212 22.23 -4.19 19.37
CA VAL A 212 21.26 -5.29 19.20
C VAL A 212 21.75 -6.52 19.97
N VAL A 213 20.86 -7.08 20.79
CA VAL A 213 21.07 -8.38 21.42
C VAL A 213 20.27 -9.42 20.63
N PHE A 214 20.92 -10.51 20.23
CA PHE A 214 20.31 -11.58 19.46
C PHE A 214 20.76 -12.95 19.97
N GLU A 215 20.01 -13.99 19.62
CA GLU A 215 20.25 -15.38 20.01
C GLU A 215 20.25 -16.26 18.77
N HIS A 216 21.24 -17.15 18.67
CA HIS A 216 21.29 -18.16 17.63
C HIS A 216 20.39 -19.35 17.96
N PRO A 217 19.56 -19.82 17.02
CA PRO A 217 18.62 -20.92 17.28
C PRO A 217 19.32 -22.27 17.58
N ASN A 218 20.61 -22.43 17.20
CA ASN A 218 21.31 -23.74 17.27
C ASN A 218 22.18 -23.92 18.50
N ASP A 219 22.59 -22.86 19.18
CA ASP A 219 23.50 -22.94 20.32
C ASP A 219 23.02 -22.23 21.57
N ASN A 220 21.82 -21.55 21.51
CA ASN A 220 21.27 -20.71 22.56
C ASN A 220 22.28 -19.67 23.10
N GLY A 221 23.27 -19.29 22.27
CA GLY A 221 24.22 -18.25 22.60
C GLY A 221 23.61 -16.86 22.45
N ILE A 222 23.75 -16.04 23.49
CA ILE A 222 23.31 -14.64 23.48
C ILE A 222 24.48 -13.76 23.06
N TYR A 223 24.29 -12.98 22.00
CA TYR A 223 25.29 -12.14 21.40
C TYR A 223 24.86 -10.68 21.40
N THR A 224 25.83 -9.78 21.33
CA THR A 224 25.59 -8.35 21.27
C THR A 224 26.36 -7.76 20.08
N ALA A 225 25.64 -7.06 19.20
CA ALA A 225 26.23 -6.30 18.10
C ALA A 225 26.09 -4.80 18.36
N ASN A 226 27.19 -4.05 18.20
CA ASN A 226 27.19 -2.59 18.12
C ASN A 226 27.22 -2.23 16.62
N LEU A 227 26.17 -1.59 16.14
CA LEU A 227 25.91 -1.34 14.73
C LEU A 227 25.89 0.16 14.45
N THR A 228 26.23 0.52 13.22
CA THR A 228 26.07 1.89 12.73
C THR A 228 25.22 1.85 11.46
N ALA A 229 24.18 2.64 11.40
CA ALA A 229 23.31 2.76 10.23
C ALA A 229 24.10 3.30 9.03
N TYR A 230 24.00 2.64 7.88
CA TYR A 230 24.61 3.06 6.62
C TYR A 230 23.57 3.21 5.52
N ALA A 231 23.87 4.00 4.49
CA ALA A 231 22.98 4.19 3.34
C ALA A 231 22.87 2.85 2.59
N ASP A 232 21.77 2.13 2.82
CA ASP A 232 21.52 0.80 2.29
C ASP A 232 20.53 0.78 1.11
N GLN A 233 20.11 1.96 0.62
CA GLN A 233 19.14 2.13 -0.46
C GLN A 233 17.81 1.39 -0.20
N GLY A 234 17.44 1.22 1.07
CA GLY A 234 16.21 0.54 1.49
C GLY A 234 16.24 -0.98 1.34
N ILE A 235 17.42 -1.61 1.10
CA ILE A 235 17.50 -3.06 0.89
C ILE A 235 16.95 -3.85 2.07
N THR A 236 17.13 -3.38 3.31
CA THR A 236 16.61 -4.05 4.50
C THR A 236 15.08 -4.07 4.55
N LEU A 237 14.38 -3.08 3.97
CA LEU A 237 12.92 -3.11 3.80
C LEU A 237 12.54 -4.02 2.63
N GLN A 238 13.26 -3.98 1.51
CA GLN A 238 12.99 -4.79 0.33
C GLN A 238 13.17 -6.30 0.57
N LYS A 239 13.96 -6.70 1.59
CA LYS A 239 14.15 -8.10 1.99
C LYS A 239 13.11 -8.60 2.99
N ASN A 240 12.16 -7.76 3.37
CA ASN A 240 11.00 -8.13 4.17
C ASN A 240 9.80 -8.52 3.30
N TYR A 241 8.90 -9.34 3.86
CA TYR A 241 7.59 -9.56 3.29
C TYR A 241 6.74 -8.27 3.38
N PRO A 242 5.96 -7.88 2.34
CA PRO A 242 5.79 -8.62 1.07
C PRO A 242 6.82 -8.26 -0.01
N ASP A 243 7.62 -7.22 0.16
CA ASP A 243 8.44 -6.61 -0.89
C ASP A 243 9.52 -7.57 -1.44
N ALA A 244 9.97 -8.53 -0.63
CA ALA A 244 10.92 -9.54 -1.05
C ALA A 244 10.34 -10.53 -2.11
N VAL A 245 9.01 -10.67 -2.15
CA VAL A 245 8.32 -11.68 -2.99
C VAL A 245 7.41 -11.03 -4.03
N VAL A 246 6.66 -10.00 -3.63
CA VAL A 246 5.60 -9.40 -4.45
C VAL A 246 6.05 -8.04 -4.97
N PRO A 247 6.37 -7.91 -6.28
CA PRO A 247 6.70 -6.62 -6.87
C PRO A 247 5.56 -5.61 -6.73
N ASP A 248 5.90 -4.33 -6.48
CA ASP A 248 4.93 -3.26 -6.23
C ASP A 248 5.19 -2.00 -7.10
N PRO A 249 5.24 -2.14 -8.45
CA PRO A 249 5.59 -1.06 -9.34
C PRO A 249 4.56 0.06 -9.37
N ILE A 250 3.28 -0.27 -9.21
CA ILE A 250 2.19 0.71 -9.31
C ILE A 250 2.15 1.59 -8.06
N ARG A 251 2.25 1.00 -6.87
CA ARG A 251 2.32 1.76 -5.63
C ARG A 251 3.55 2.66 -5.58
N ALA A 252 4.70 2.15 -6.03
CA ALA A 252 5.92 2.93 -6.10
C ALA A 252 5.76 4.16 -7.01
N MET A 253 5.08 4.00 -8.14
CA MET A 253 4.76 5.10 -9.06
C MET A 253 3.80 6.10 -8.41
N ILE A 254 2.70 5.64 -7.83
CA ILE A 254 1.67 6.51 -7.21
C ILE A 254 2.25 7.28 -6.02
N LEU A 255 3.07 6.64 -5.19
CA LEU A 255 3.64 7.24 -3.98
C LEU A 255 4.98 7.95 -4.21
N ASN A 256 5.46 8.02 -5.45
CA ASN A 256 6.78 8.58 -5.79
C ASN A 256 7.92 7.99 -4.93
N ILE A 257 7.91 6.66 -4.79
CA ILE A 257 8.94 5.91 -4.06
C ILE A 257 9.96 5.36 -5.06
N PRO A 258 11.28 5.42 -4.80
CA PRO A 258 12.29 4.77 -5.61
C PRO A 258 12.00 3.27 -5.75
N TYR A 259 11.99 2.75 -6.97
CA TYR A 259 11.68 1.37 -7.27
C TYR A 259 12.72 0.75 -8.21
N ASN A 260 13.40 -0.28 -7.74
CA ASN A 260 14.42 -1.01 -8.48
C ASN A 260 14.00 -2.45 -8.84
N GLY A 261 12.74 -2.80 -8.58
CA GLY A 261 12.18 -4.12 -8.85
C GLY A 261 11.72 -4.30 -10.29
N PRO A 262 11.15 -5.48 -10.63
CA PRO A 262 10.58 -5.76 -11.94
C PRO A 262 9.48 -4.78 -12.29
N LYS A 263 9.53 -4.20 -13.50
CA LYS A 263 8.44 -3.38 -14.03
C LYS A 263 7.24 -4.28 -14.39
N ALA A 264 6.05 -3.73 -14.32
CA ALA A 264 4.86 -4.35 -14.88
C ALA A 264 4.62 -3.78 -16.29
N ASP A 265 4.33 -4.66 -17.23
CA ASP A 265 3.98 -4.25 -18.60
C ASP A 265 2.47 -4.04 -18.75
N THR A 266 1.66 -4.64 -17.87
CA THR A 266 0.20 -4.56 -17.86
C THR A 266 -0.36 -4.54 -16.44
N MET A 267 -1.57 -3.99 -16.25
CA MET A 267 -2.29 -4.03 -14.98
C MET A 267 -2.84 -5.43 -14.66
N VAL A 268 -3.06 -6.26 -15.68
CA VAL A 268 -3.58 -7.63 -15.54
C VAL A 268 -2.67 -8.60 -16.30
N ALA A 269 -2.19 -9.63 -15.62
CA ALA A 269 -1.38 -10.69 -16.24
C ALA A 269 -2.06 -12.06 -16.06
N PHE A 270 -1.98 -12.89 -17.10
CA PHE A 270 -2.50 -14.26 -17.10
C PHE A 270 -1.39 -15.27 -17.30
N ARG A 271 -1.46 -16.38 -16.58
CA ARG A 271 -0.62 -17.58 -16.79
C ARG A 271 -1.45 -18.83 -16.55
N LEU A 272 -1.17 -19.89 -17.29
CA LEU A 272 -1.64 -21.24 -16.96
C LEU A 272 -0.50 -21.97 -16.22
N LEU A 273 -0.77 -22.40 -15.00
CA LEU A 273 0.18 -23.11 -14.13
C LEU A 273 0.03 -24.63 -14.28
N GLU A 274 0.99 -25.36 -13.70
CA GLU A 274 0.93 -26.82 -13.62
C GLU A 274 -0.37 -27.28 -12.92
N GLY A 275 -0.93 -28.41 -13.38
CA GLY A 275 -2.24 -28.87 -12.91
C GLY A 275 -3.43 -28.18 -13.57
N ASN A 276 -3.21 -27.45 -14.67
CA ASN A 276 -4.25 -26.69 -15.37
C ASN A 276 -4.94 -25.64 -14.48
N ILE A 277 -4.17 -24.94 -13.65
CA ILE A 277 -4.63 -23.90 -12.75
C ILE A 277 -4.43 -22.55 -13.42
N ALA A 278 -5.49 -21.78 -13.62
CA ALA A 278 -5.40 -20.40 -14.11
C ALA A 278 -4.83 -19.50 -13.01
N TYR A 279 -3.90 -18.62 -13.37
CA TYR A 279 -3.38 -17.59 -12.50
C TYR A 279 -3.61 -16.24 -13.17
N ILE A 280 -4.35 -15.37 -12.48
CA ILE A 280 -4.62 -14.00 -12.90
C ILE A 280 -4.05 -13.08 -11.82
N ARG A 281 -3.18 -12.15 -12.20
CA ARG A 281 -2.70 -11.09 -11.31
C ARG A 281 -3.35 -9.77 -11.68
N VAL A 282 -3.84 -9.03 -10.67
CA VAL A 282 -4.44 -7.68 -10.81
C VAL A 282 -3.71 -6.72 -9.89
N LEU A 283 -3.11 -5.68 -10.47
CA LEU A 283 -2.32 -4.69 -9.74
C LEU A 283 -3.17 -3.52 -9.20
N GLY A 284 -4.33 -3.30 -9.78
CA GLY A 284 -5.29 -2.27 -9.40
C GLY A 284 -6.43 -2.18 -10.42
N GLU A 285 -7.51 -1.54 -10.02
CA GLU A 285 -8.72 -1.30 -10.81
C GLU A 285 -8.66 0.09 -11.46
N LEU A 286 -7.56 0.34 -12.20
CA LEU A 286 -7.22 1.61 -12.84
C LEU A 286 -6.81 1.37 -14.29
N ASP A 287 -7.18 2.29 -15.19
CA ASP A 287 -6.70 2.28 -16.57
C ASP A 287 -5.40 3.10 -16.66
N ILE A 288 -4.27 2.40 -16.56
CA ILE A 288 -2.93 2.98 -16.71
C ILE A 288 -2.22 2.26 -17.86
N ASP A 289 -1.79 3.03 -18.87
CA ASP A 289 -0.91 2.51 -19.90
C ASP A 289 0.54 2.44 -19.38
N LEU A 290 0.98 1.26 -18.99
CA LEU A 290 2.33 1.02 -18.47
C LEU A 290 3.38 0.95 -19.59
N THR A 291 2.95 0.91 -20.87
CA THR A 291 3.83 0.80 -22.03
C THR A 291 4.15 2.16 -22.69
N ASP A 292 3.52 3.23 -22.21
CA ASP A 292 3.64 4.60 -22.76
C ASP A 292 3.23 4.72 -24.24
N THR A 293 2.48 3.75 -24.78
CA THR A 293 2.07 3.75 -26.19
C THR A 293 0.69 4.37 -26.41
N GLY A 294 -0.10 4.57 -25.36
CA GLY A 294 -1.50 5.02 -25.40
C GLY A 294 -2.44 4.01 -26.10
N SER A 295 -2.01 2.76 -26.23
CA SER A 295 -2.74 1.71 -26.94
C SER A 295 -3.04 0.47 -26.10
N ALA A 296 -2.76 0.49 -24.79
CA ALA A 296 -3.09 -0.62 -23.90
C ALA A 296 -4.61 -0.82 -23.84
N PRO A 297 -5.10 -2.09 -23.82
CA PRO A 297 -6.50 -2.35 -23.56
C PRO A 297 -6.86 -1.85 -22.16
N SER A 298 -8.13 -1.47 -21.95
CA SER A 298 -8.58 -1.13 -20.59
C SER A 298 -8.34 -2.31 -19.63
N THR A 299 -8.08 -2.01 -18.39
CA THR A 299 -7.83 -3.01 -17.34
C THR A 299 -8.98 -4.01 -17.22
N LEU A 300 -10.24 -3.53 -17.32
CA LEU A 300 -11.41 -4.41 -17.34
C LEU A 300 -11.43 -5.33 -18.56
N ALA A 301 -11.08 -4.83 -19.76
CA ALA A 301 -11.02 -5.66 -20.96
C ALA A 301 -9.92 -6.73 -20.85
N ALA A 302 -8.74 -6.34 -20.32
CA ALA A 302 -7.65 -7.29 -20.09
C ALA A 302 -8.04 -8.37 -19.04
N PHE A 303 -8.74 -7.96 -17.98
CA PHE A 303 -9.23 -8.90 -16.96
C PHE A 303 -10.24 -9.90 -17.54
N ARG A 304 -11.24 -9.44 -18.28
CA ARG A 304 -12.22 -10.31 -18.95
C ARG A 304 -11.56 -11.25 -19.95
N ALA A 305 -10.57 -10.77 -20.69
CA ALA A 305 -9.80 -11.64 -21.60
C ALA A 305 -9.00 -12.71 -20.83
N ALA A 306 -8.47 -12.40 -19.65
CA ALA A 306 -7.80 -13.36 -18.78
C ALA A 306 -8.76 -14.43 -18.24
N VAL A 307 -9.97 -14.03 -17.82
CA VAL A 307 -11.02 -14.97 -17.40
C VAL A 307 -11.48 -15.84 -18.58
N GLN A 308 -11.62 -15.27 -19.80
CA GLN A 308 -11.94 -16.04 -21.00
C GLN A 308 -10.86 -17.12 -21.27
N GLN A 309 -9.58 -16.76 -21.15
CA GLN A 309 -8.50 -17.76 -21.30
C GLN A 309 -8.59 -18.89 -20.27
N ALA A 310 -8.98 -18.60 -19.02
CA ALA A 310 -9.21 -19.63 -18.00
C ALA A 310 -10.36 -20.55 -18.36
N VAL A 311 -11.47 -19.99 -18.88
CA VAL A 311 -12.65 -20.75 -19.36
C VAL A 311 -12.28 -21.61 -20.58
N ASP A 312 -11.62 -21.03 -21.57
CA ASP A 312 -11.21 -21.74 -22.81
C ASP A 312 -10.23 -22.89 -22.52
N ALA A 313 -9.34 -22.69 -21.55
CA ALA A 313 -8.43 -23.72 -21.07
C ALA A 313 -9.13 -24.80 -20.24
N ASN A 314 -10.41 -24.64 -19.93
CA ASN A 314 -11.14 -25.47 -18.98
C ASN A 314 -10.35 -25.66 -17.67
N ALA A 315 -9.88 -24.53 -17.11
CA ALA A 315 -9.02 -24.51 -15.93
C ALA A 315 -9.70 -25.18 -14.73
N ALA A 316 -8.98 -26.09 -14.08
CA ALA A 316 -9.48 -26.85 -12.93
C ALA A 316 -9.79 -25.96 -11.72
N ALA A 317 -9.01 -24.88 -11.55
CA ALA A 317 -9.18 -23.85 -10.53
C ALA A 317 -8.54 -22.53 -10.99
N LEU A 318 -8.83 -21.45 -10.27
CA LEU A 318 -8.27 -20.13 -10.54
C LEU A 318 -7.63 -19.54 -9.29
N ILE A 319 -6.41 -19.03 -9.41
CA ILE A 319 -5.75 -18.18 -8.41
C ILE A 319 -5.84 -16.74 -8.89
N LEU A 320 -6.49 -15.88 -8.10
CA LEU A 320 -6.56 -14.44 -8.33
C LEU A 320 -5.55 -13.76 -7.40
N ASP A 321 -4.38 -13.37 -7.92
CA ASP A 321 -3.37 -12.69 -7.13
C ASP A 321 -3.59 -11.17 -7.10
N ILE A 322 -4.11 -10.69 -5.99
CA ILE A 322 -4.37 -9.28 -5.71
C ILE A 322 -3.48 -8.74 -4.57
N ARG A 323 -2.41 -9.45 -4.26
CA ARG A 323 -1.41 -8.93 -3.31
C ARG A 323 -0.79 -7.64 -3.84
N ASN A 324 -0.60 -6.65 -2.98
CA ASN A 324 -0.15 -5.30 -3.34
C ASN A 324 -1.08 -4.54 -4.30
N ASN A 325 -2.31 -4.99 -4.50
CA ASN A 325 -3.29 -4.25 -5.30
C ASN A 325 -3.56 -2.89 -4.65
N VAL A 326 -3.46 -1.83 -5.44
CA VAL A 326 -3.52 -0.44 -4.94
C VAL A 326 -4.94 0.12 -4.85
N GLY A 327 -5.94 -0.66 -5.30
CA GLY A 327 -7.32 -0.20 -5.47
C GLY A 327 -7.53 0.51 -6.80
N GLY A 328 -8.62 1.24 -6.89
CA GLY A 328 -9.00 1.95 -8.12
C GLY A 328 -10.46 2.38 -8.11
N LEU A 329 -11.21 2.00 -9.15
CA LEU A 329 -12.61 2.37 -9.37
C LEU A 329 -13.55 1.27 -8.87
N ASP A 330 -14.52 1.64 -8.06
CA ASP A 330 -15.50 0.70 -7.47
C ASP A 330 -16.39 0.04 -8.53
N ASP A 331 -16.80 0.76 -9.55
CA ASP A 331 -17.58 0.24 -10.67
C ASP A 331 -16.78 -0.77 -11.51
N MET A 332 -15.48 -0.56 -11.70
CA MET A 332 -14.60 -1.51 -12.36
C MET A 332 -14.45 -2.79 -11.52
N THR A 333 -14.33 -2.65 -10.20
CA THR A 333 -14.29 -3.79 -9.26
C THR A 333 -15.56 -4.64 -9.34
N ALA A 334 -16.72 -3.98 -9.25
CA ALA A 334 -18.02 -4.66 -9.40
C ALA A 334 -18.15 -5.35 -10.76
N ALA A 335 -17.68 -4.70 -11.84
CA ALA A 335 -17.70 -5.25 -13.18
C ALA A 335 -16.72 -6.44 -13.38
N MET A 336 -15.56 -6.45 -12.70
CA MET A 336 -14.65 -7.60 -12.67
C MET A 336 -15.27 -8.79 -11.93
N LEU A 337 -15.88 -8.53 -10.77
CA LEU A 337 -16.57 -9.55 -9.98
C LEU A 337 -17.72 -10.21 -10.76
N GLY A 338 -18.36 -9.48 -11.68
CA GLY A 338 -19.38 -10.02 -12.57
C GLY A 338 -18.94 -11.28 -13.35
N SER A 339 -17.63 -11.48 -13.56
CA SER A 339 -17.06 -12.68 -14.17
C SER A 339 -17.05 -13.93 -13.27
N PHE A 340 -17.49 -13.82 -12.01
CA PHE A 340 -17.56 -14.93 -11.04
C PHE A 340 -18.96 -15.13 -10.45
N TYR A 341 -19.87 -14.20 -10.66
CA TYR A 341 -21.22 -14.24 -10.11
C TYR A 341 -22.23 -14.66 -11.16
N THR A 342 -23.20 -15.47 -10.76
CA THR A 342 -24.30 -15.94 -11.64
C THR A 342 -25.59 -15.17 -11.42
N GLN A 343 -25.63 -14.29 -10.41
CA GLN A 343 -26.81 -13.48 -10.07
C GLN A 343 -26.39 -12.07 -9.72
N LYS A 344 -27.23 -11.09 -10.08
CA LYS A 344 -27.09 -9.70 -9.65
C LYS A 344 -27.01 -9.63 -8.13
N THR A 345 -25.93 -9.05 -7.61
CA THR A 345 -25.64 -8.97 -6.18
C THR A 345 -25.24 -7.53 -5.82
N LEU A 346 -25.75 -7.00 -4.71
CA LEU A 346 -25.31 -5.69 -4.24
C LEU A 346 -23.81 -5.75 -3.90
N PHE A 347 -23.05 -4.79 -4.44
CA PHE A 347 -21.64 -4.58 -4.08
C PHE A 347 -21.55 -3.58 -2.92
N GLU A 348 -22.12 -2.38 -3.08
CA GLU A 348 -22.11 -1.34 -2.05
C GLU A 348 -23.19 -0.28 -2.24
N TYR A 349 -23.46 0.44 -1.15
CA TYR A 349 -24.05 1.77 -1.19
C TYR A 349 -22.97 2.80 -0.87
N GLN A 350 -22.87 3.86 -1.68
CA GLN A 350 -21.90 4.93 -1.48
C GLN A 350 -22.52 6.05 -0.64
N ASN A 351 -21.90 6.36 0.50
CA ASN A 351 -22.27 7.46 1.39
C ASN A 351 -21.23 8.57 1.28
N VAL A 352 -21.44 9.50 0.37
CA VAL A 352 -20.47 10.51 -0.04
C VAL A 352 -20.72 11.85 0.66
N TYR A 353 -19.65 12.53 1.03
CA TYR A 353 -19.71 13.90 1.56
C TYR A 353 -20.00 14.90 0.43
N ASP A 354 -20.93 15.80 0.68
CA ASP A 354 -21.25 16.92 -0.18
C ASP A 354 -20.72 18.20 0.46
N SER A 355 -19.70 18.78 -0.13
CA SER A 355 -19.06 20.01 0.35
C SER A 355 -19.99 21.23 0.33
N ALA A 356 -21.01 21.25 -0.53
CA ALA A 356 -21.97 22.34 -0.61
C ALA A 356 -22.96 22.35 0.55
N THR A 357 -23.32 21.17 1.05
CA THR A 357 -24.27 21.03 2.18
C THR A 357 -23.59 20.73 3.52
N GLY A 358 -22.32 20.30 3.48
CA GLY A 358 -21.58 19.87 4.66
C GLY A 358 -22.09 18.56 5.27
N THR A 359 -22.81 17.74 4.50
CA THR A 359 -23.42 16.48 4.98
C THR A 359 -23.07 15.31 4.08
N ARG A 360 -23.18 14.10 4.62
CA ARG A 360 -23.13 12.87 3.82
C ARG A 360 -24.50 12.38 3.51
N SER A 361 -24.70 11.84 2.31
CA SER A 361 -25.95 11.24 1.90
C SER A 361 -25.73 9.90 1.22
N VAL A 362 -26.57 8.94 1.59
CA VAL A 362 -26.67 7.64 0.91
C VAL A 362 -27.80 7.74 -0.11
N SER A 363 -27.57 7.16 -1.26
CA SER A 363 -28.63 6.98 -2.25
C SER A 363 -29.87 6.29 -1.65
N ALA A 364 -31.04 6.91 -1.83
CA ALA A 364 -32.29 6.49 -1.16
C ALA A 364 -32.97 5.30 -1.84
N THR A 365 -32.63 4.97 -3.11
CA THR A 365 -33.29 3.93 -3.90
C THR A 365 -32.26 2.98 -4.52
N GLU A 366 -32.69 1.73 -4.79
CA GLU A 366 -31.80 0.68 -5.34
C GLU A 366 -31.21 1.01 -6.71
N ASP A 367 -31.83 1.87 -7.50
CA ASP A 367 -31.40 2.22 -8.87
C ASP A 367 -30.80 3.65 -8.94
N SER A 368 -30.42 4.22 -7.82
CA SER A 368 -29.92 5.59 -7.79
C SER A 368 -28.39 5.65 -7.88
N ALA A 369 -27.87 6.79 -8.32
CA ALA A 369 -26.44 7.06 -8.32
C ALA A 369 -25.84 6.75 -6.94
N GLY A 370 -24.70 6.04 -6.89
CA GLY A 370 -24.09 5.60 -5.64
C GLY A 370 -24.57 4.25 -5.09
N THR A 371 -25.39 3.49 -5.86
CA THR A 371 -25.65 2.07 -5.58
C THR A 371 -24.97 1.22 -6.65
N LEU A 372 -24.02 0.41 -6.26
CA LEU A 372 -23.29 -0.47 -7.16
C LEU A 372 -23.69 -1.94 -6.99
N TYR A 373 -23.89 -2.60 -8.11
CA TYR A 373 -24.20 -4.03 -8.18
C TYR A 373 -23.12 -4.78 -8.95
N ILE A 374 -22.81 -5.98 -8.50
CA ILE A 374 -22.13 -7.00 -9.30
C ILE A 374 -23.17 -7.55 -10.29
N GLU A 375 -23.01 -7.20 -11.56
CA GLU A 375 -23.86 -7.71 -12.65
C GLU A 375 -23.15 -8.89 -13.31
N PRO A 376 -23.78 -10.08 -13.39
CA PRO A 376 -23.21 -11.24 -14.08
C PRO A 376 -22.86 -10.91 -15.53
N VAL A 377 -21.68 -11.35 -15.98
CA VAL A 377 -21.22 -11.18 -17.35
C VAL A 377 -20.59 -12.46 -17.90
N GLU A 378 -20.66 -12.63 -19.23
CA GLU A 378 -19.88 -13.66 -19.92
C GLU A 378 -18.52 -13.08 -20.37
N PRO A 379 -17.42 -13.84 -20.22
CA PRO A 379 -17.37 -15.21 -19.66
C PRO A 379 -17.53 -15.22 -18.13
N CYS A 380 -18.25 -16.22 -17.60
CA CYS A 380 -18.38 -16.45 -16.17
C CYS A 380 -17.59 -17.69 -15.76
N TYR A 381 -16.65 -17.53 -14.84
CA TYR A 381 -15.89 -18.65 -14.28
C TYR A 381 -16.55 -19.13 -12.98
N THR A 382 -17.04 -20.36 -12.98
CA THR A 382 -17.77 -20.95 -11.85
C THR A 382 -16.99 -22.04 -11.09
N GLY A 383 -15.72 -22.27 -11.46
CA GLY A 383 -14.82 -23.17 -10.74
C GLY A 383 -14.32 -22.57 -9.41
N ARG A 384 -13.51 -23.33 -8.67
CA ARG A 384 -12.92 -22.88 -7.41
C ARG A 384 -11.97 -21.71 -7.63
N VAL A 385 -12.06 -20.67 -6.79
CA VAL A 385 -11.20 -19.48 -6.84
C VAL A 385 -10.51 -19.29 -5.50
N ILE A 386 -9.19 -19.07 -5.51
CA ILE A 386 -8.43 -18.61 -4.34
C ILE A 386 -7.84 -17.23 -4.64
N ALA A 387 -8.25 -16.21 -3.89
CA ALA A 387 -7.62 -14.90 -3.95
C ALA A 387 -6.40 -14.84 -3.02
N LEU A 388 -5.21 -14.55 -3.57
CA LEU A 388 -4.02 -14.24 -2.76
C LEU A 388 -4.11 -12.78 -2.32
N ILE A 389 -4.07 -12.56 -1.01
CA ILE A 389 -4.22 -11.23 -0.39
C ILE A 389 -3.06 -10.92 0.54
N ASN A 390 -2.82 -9.64 0.79
CA ASN A 390 -1.90 -9.18 1.82
C ASN A 390 -2.27 -7.79 2.35
N GLN A 391 -1.57 -7.32 3.37
CA GLN A 391 -1.80 -6.05 4.05
C GLN A 391 -1.55 -4.79 3.18
N LYS A 392 -1.01 -4.94 1.97
CA LYS A 392 -0.90 -3.86 0.99
C LYS A 392 -2.06 -3.85 -0.01
N CYS A 393 -2.92 -4.87 -0.01
CA CYS A 393 -4.17 -4.85 -0.76
C CYS A 393 -5.11 -3.84 -0.11
N LEU A 394 -5.52 -2.80 -0.85
CA LEU A 394 -6.17 -1.59 -0.35
C LEU A 394 -7.37 -1.22 -1.20
N SER A 395 -8.38 -0.58 -0.61
CA SER A 395 -9.50 0.02 -1.34
C SER A 395 -10.24 -1.01 -2.23
N CYS A 396 -10.42 -0.73 -3.51
CA CYS A 396 -11.06 -1.64 -4.48
C CYS A 396 -10.43 -3.04 -4.53
N GLY A 397 -9.12 -3.18 -4.27
CA GLY A 397 -8.48 -4.49 -4.09
C GLY A 397 -9.07 -5.28 -2.92
N GLU A 398 -9.46 -4.59 -1.82
CA GLU A 398 -10.21 -5.23 -0.72
C GLU A 398 -11.63 -5.61 -1.13
N GLY A 399 -12.25 -4.80 -2.00
CA GLY A 399 -13.55 -5.10 -2.61
C GLY A 399 -13.50 -6.37 -3.48
N LEU A 400 -12.45 -6.55 -4.29
CA LEU A 400 -12.21 -7.81 -5.02
C LEU A 400 -12.05 -8.99 -4.06
N ALA A 401 -11.21 -8.83 -3.00
CA ALA A 401 -11.02 -9.87 -2.00
C ALA A 401 -12.33 -10.25 -1.30
N MET A 402 -13.15 -9.26 -0.92
CA MET A 402 -14.48 -9.45 -0.33
C MET A 402 -15.40 -10.20 -1.28
N GLY A 403 -15.45 -9.77 -2.54
CA GLY A 403 -16.29 -10.40 -3.56
C GLY A 403 -15.95 -11.87 -3.78
N ILE A 404 -14.66 -12.23 -3.85
CA ILE A 404 -14.24 -13.63 -3.95
C ILE A 404 -14.56 -14.41 -2.68
N ARG A 405 -14.26 -13.87 -1.49
CA ARG A 405 -14.58 -14.53 -0.22
C ARG A 405 -16.07 -14.85 -0.05
N ASN A 406 -16.94 -14.03 -0.63
CA ASN A 406 -18.39 -14.18 -0.53
C ASN A 406 -18.98 -15.24 -1.50
N LEU A 407 -18.19 -15.79 -2.42
CA LEU A 407 -18.57 -16.91 -3.26
C LEU A 407 -18.55 -18.23 -2.46
N GLU A 408 -19.48 -19.15 -2.74
CA GLU A 408 -19.49 -20.50 -2.13
C GLU A 408 -18.23 -21.31 -2.49
N ASN A 409 -17.66 -21.05 -3.66
CA ASN A 409 -16.45 -21.68 -4.19
C ASN A 409 -15.20 -20.77 -4.10
N GLY A 410 -15.26 -19.69 -3.31
CA GLY A 410 -14.22 -18.70 -3.17
C GLY A 410 -13.52 -18.76 -1.81
N ASP A 411 -12.21 -18.68 -1.84
CA ASP A 411 -11.36 -18.56 -0.65
C ASP A 411 -10.41 -17.35 -0.78
N THR A 412 -9.92 -16.85 0.36
CA THR A 412 -8.81 -15.91 0.42
C THR A 412 -7.63 -16.54 1.14
N LEU A 413 -6.42 -16.36 0.65
CA LEU A 413 -5.21 -16.96 1.22
C LEU A 413 -4.14 -15.89 1.42
N GLY A 414 -3.47 -15.91 2.56
CA GLY A 414 -2.37 -15.01 2.88
C GLY A 414 -1.80 -15.19 4.27
N PHE A 415 -0.64 -14.59 4.52
CA PHE A 415 -0.09 -14.46 5.87
C PHE A 415 -0.90 -13.48 6.71
N TYR A 416 -1.35 -12.39 6.10
CA TYR A 416 -2.05 -11.28 6.72
C TYR A 416 -3.34 -10.97 5.98
N GLY A 417 -4.27 -10.28 6.66
CA GLY A 417 -5.44 -9.70 6.01
C GLY A 417 -5.08 -8.51 5.12
N THR A 418 -6.10 -7.96 4.46
CA THR A 418 -5.97 -6.74 3.65
C THR A 418 -5.79 -5.50 4.53
N ASN A 419 -5.67 -4.31 3.96
CA ASN A 419 -5.29 -3.08 4.67
C ASN A 419 -6.30 -2.66 5.75
N GLY A 420 -7.60 -2.84 5.51
CA GLY A 420 -8.68 -2.33 6.36
C GLY A 420 -9.04 -0.87 6.09
N SER A 421 -8.94 -0.44 4.84
CA SER A 421 -9.28 0.90 4.38
C SER A 421 -10.04 0.82 3.06
N PHE A 422 -11.36 0.92 3.15
CA PHE A 422 -12.29 0.79 2.03
C PHE A 422 -13.17 2.05 1.88
N GLY A 423 -12.60 3.20 2.23
CA GLY A 423 -13.24 4.48 2.04
C GLY A 423 -13.21 4.91 0.58
N LEU A 424 -14.24 5.66 0.18
CA LEU A 424 -14.34 6.21 -1.16
C LEU A 424 -13.35 7.36 -1.33
N ALA A 425 -12.83 7.52 -2.55
CA ALA A 425 -11.91 8.59 -2.91
C ALA A 425 -12.44 9.94 -2.42
N GLY A 426 -11.54 10.75 -1.92
CA GLY A 426 -11.88 11.98 -1.26
C GLY A 426 -11.05 13.16 -1.72
N ALA A 427 -10.91 14.10 -0.83
CA ALA A 427 -10.26 15.34 -1.07
C ALA A 427 -8.73 15.23 -0.96
N GLU A 428 -8.07 16.17 -1.62
CA GLU A 428 -6.64 16.39 -1.55
C GLU A 428 -6.34 17.88 -1.34
N ALA A 429 -5.25 18.17 -0.63
CA ALA A 429 -4.74 19.52 -0.46
C ALA A 429 -3.24 19.58 -0.77
N THR A 430 -2.82 20.59 -1.57
CA THR A 430 -1.41 20.92 -1.79
C THR A 430 -0.92 21.83 -0.68
N MET A 431 0.17 21.45 -0.05
CA MET A 431 0.76 22.15 1.09
C MET A 431 1.99 22.98 0.69
N PRO A 432 2.39 23.98 1.51
CA PRO A 432 3.67 24.66 1.32
C PRO A 432 4.84 23.69 1.19
N GLY A 433 5.62 23.83 0.11
CA GLY A 433 6.66 22.87 -0.26
C GLY A 433 6.24 21.90 -1.37
N GLY A 434 4.99 21.95 -1.83
CA GLY A 434 4.49 21.24 -3.03
C GLY A 434 4.14 19.77 -2.81
N PHE A 435 4.13 19.29 -1.59
CA PHE A 435 3.61 17.95 -1.28
C PHE A 435 2.11 18.00 -0.97
N THR A 436 1.45 16.85 -1.06
CA THR A 436 0.00 16.76 -0.89
C THR A 436 -0.39 15.96 0.36
N VAL A 437 -1.58 16.26 0.87
CA VAL A 437 -2.27 15.48 1.89
C VAL A 437 -3.62 15.07 1.35
N SER A 438 -3.93 13.77 1.36
CA SER A 438 -5.21 13.22 0.90
C SER A 438 -5.91 12.41 1.99
N TRP A 439 -7.25 12.32 1.89
CA TRP A 439 -8.10 11.59 2.84
C TRP A 439 -9.39 11.12 2.17
N PRO A 440 -10.03 10.03 2.65
CA PRO A 440 -11.32 9.60 2.12
C PRO A 440 -12.44 10.46 2.69
N SER A 441 -13.39 10.87 1.85
CA SER A 441 -14.57 11.66 2.24
C SER A 441 -15.87 10.87 2.18
N GLY A 442 -15.85 9.66 1.64
CA GLY A 442 -17.02 8.78 1.52
C GLY A 442 -16.83 7.42 2.16
N GLN A 443 -17.93 6.74 2.43
CA GLN A 443 -18.01 5.43 3.05
C GLN A 443 -18.64 4.44 2.07
N SER A 444 -18.09 3.23 2.01
CA SER A 444 -18.73 2.08 1.40
C SER A 444 -19.60 1.37 2.45
N LEU A 445 -20.88 1.16 2.15
CA LEU A 445 -21.83 0.54 3.07
C LEU A 445 -22.36 -0.77 2.46
N GLY A 446 -22.49 -1.79 3.31
CA GLY A 446 -23.09 -3.06 2.95
C GLY A 446 -24.62 -3.01 2.81
N ALA A 447 -25.22 -4.17 2.57
CA ALA A 447 -26.68 -4.33 2.46
C ALA A 447 -27.44 -3.91 3.71
N ASP A 448 -26.82 -4.02 4.87
CA ASP A 448 -27.35 -3.56 6.17
C ASP A 448 -27.13 -2.07 6.42
N ARG A 449 -26.60 -1.33 5.45
CA ARG A 449 -26.23 0.08 5.54
C ARG A 449 -25.15 0.38 6.60
N GLN A 450 -24.38 -0.63 7.02
CA GLN A 450 -23.23 -0.42 7.89
C GLN A 450 -21.95 -0.29 7.05
N ILE A 451 -20.96 0.42 7.60
CA ILE A 451 -19.62 0.53 7.00
C ILE A 451 -19.03 -0.86 6.84
N GLN A 452 -18.56 -1.17 5.65
CA GLN A 452 -17.93 -2.45 5.34
C GLN A 452 -16.42 -2.30 5.18
N LEU A 453 -15.66 -3.32 5.60
CA LEU A 453 -14.20 -3.50 5.51
C LEU A 453 -13.34 -2.48 6.26
N ASP A 454 -13.77 -1.23 6.45
CA ASP A 454 -12.97 -0.26 7.17
C ASP A 454 -12.70 -0.67 8.62
N SER A 455 -11.45 -0.49 9.04
CA SER A 455 -11.00 -0.91 10.35
C SER A 455 -11.68 -0.15 11.48
N ARG A 456 -11.97 -0.87 12.56
CA ARG A 456 -12.43 -0.33 13.83
C ARG A 456 -11.67 -1.00 14.97
N ASN A 457 -11.10 -0.20 15.88
CA ASN A 457 -10.27 -0.70 16.97
C ASN A 457 -9.11 -1.62 16.49
N GLY A 458 -8.49 -1.29 15.36
CA GLY A 458 -7.37 -2.03 14.79
C GLY A 458 -7.75 -3.33 14.06
N VAL A 459 -9.04 -3.63 13.88
CA VAL A 459 -9.54 -4.81 13.17
C VAL A 459 -10.36 -4.36 11.97
N GLY A 460 -10.09 -4.93 10.79
CA GLY A 460 -10.80 -4.59 9.55
C GLY A 460 -10.22 -5.31 8.34
N GLY A 461 -10.72 -4.92 7.17
CA GLY A 461 -10.33 -5.54 5.90
C GLY A 461 -10.89 -6.95 5.71
N VAL A 462 -10.30 -7.68 4.77
CA VAL A 462 -10.62 -9.08 4.47
C VAL A 462 -9.56 -9.97 5.11
N ALA A 463 -9.96 -10.75 6.11
CA ALA A 463 -9.09 -11.77 6.67
C ALA A 463 -8.96 -12.96 5.71
N PRO A 464 -7.79 -13.64 5.63
CA PRO A 464 -7.68 -14.87 4.86
C PRO A 464 -8.53 -15.98 5.49
N THR A 465 -9.31 -16.69 4.65
CA THR A 465 -10.02 -17.94 5.05
C THR A 465 -9.03 -19.08 5.20
N LEU A 466 -7.93 -19.04 4.43
CA LEU A 466 -6.82 -19.98 4.46
C LEU A 466 -5.56 -19.22 4.94
N ARG A 467 -5.44 -19.04 6.26
CA ARG A 467 -4.31 -18.29 6.85
C ARG A 467 -3.06 -19.16 6.95
N ILE A 468 -1.96 -18.62 6.43
CA ILE A 468 -0.62 -19.21 6.61
C ILE A 468 0.05 -18.52 7.79
N PRO A 469 0.63 -19.23 8.78
CA PRO A 469 1.38 -18.59 9.84
C PRO A 469 2.72 -18.06 9.32
N MET A 470 3.12 -16.86 9.72
CA MET A 470 4.49 -16.35 9.52
C MET A 470 5.40 -17.04 10.54
N THR A 471 5.90 -18.23 10.18
CA THR A 471 6.89 -18.95 10.96
C THR A 471 8.29 -18.46 10.62
N ALA A 472 9.31 -18.81 11.42
CA ALA A 472 10.71 -18.53 11.09
C ALA A 472 11.10 -19.09 9.71
N GLU A 473 10.67 -20.32 9.40
CA GLU A 473 10.93 -20.95 8.10
C GLU A 473 10.30 -20.14 6.96
N ASN A 474 9.02 -19.73 7.09
CA ASN A 474 8.33 -18.94 6.07
C ASN A 474 8.95 -17.55 5.91
N ALA A 475 9.34 -16.89 6.99
CA ALA A 475 10.03 -15.61 6.94
C ALA A 475 11.38 -15.70 6.20
N LEU A 476 12.15 -16.76 6.43
CA LEU A 476 13.41 -17.01 5.74
C LEU A 476 13.21 -17.29 4.25
N LYS A 477 12.23 -18.11 3.88
CA LYS A 477 11.87 -18.40 2.49
C LYS A 477 11.45 -17.13 1.75
N THR A 478 10.57 -16.34 2.34
CA THR A 478 10.12 -15.08 1.73
C THR A 478 11.27 -14.08 1.55
N ALA A 479 12.18 -13.97 2.53
CA ALA A 479 13.34 -13.08 2.41
C ALA A 479 14.31 -13.50 1.29
N GLN A 480 14.29 -14.79 0.90
CA GLN A 480 15.02 -15.35 -0.25
C GLN A 480 14.26 -15.19 -1.57
N GLY A 481 13.02 -14.67 -1.55
CA GLY A 481 12.19 -14.47 -2.74
C GLY A 481 11.31 -15.67 -3.09
N GLU A 482 11.17 -16.65 -2.20
CA GLU A 482 10.26 -17.78 -2.41
C GLU A 482 8.80 -17.35 -2.17
N ASP A 483 7.91 -17.66 -3.11
CA ASP A 483 6.48 -17.36 -3.01
C ASP A 483 5.74 -18.46 -2.25
N VAL A 484 5.83 -18.40 -0.91
CA VAL A 484 5.20 -19.37 -0.01
C VAL A 484 3.68 -19.37 -0.12
N GLU A 485 3.06 -18.20 -0.36
CA GLU A 485 1.61 -18.08 -0.48
C GLU A 485 1.10 -18.72 -1.77
N LEU A 486 1.77 -18.49 -2.89
CA LEU A 486 1.43 -19.15 -4.15
C LEU A 486 1.62 -20.68 -4.06
N ALA A 487 2.71 -21.12 -3.45
CA ALA A 487 2.96 -22.54 -3.23
C ALA A 487 1.87 -23.20 -2.35
N ALA A 488 1.43 -22.50 -1.29
CA ALA A 488 0.35 -22.98 -0.43
C ALA A 488 -1.00 -23.04 -1.17
N ALA A 489 -1.32 -22.04 -2.00
CA ALA A 489 -2.54 -22.04 -2.81
C ALA A 489 -2.57 -23.23 -3.80
N LEU A 490 -1.43 -23.50 -4.45
CA LEU A 490 -1.30 -24.64 -5.36
C LEU A 490 -1.47 -25.98 -4.61
N ALA A 491 -0.88 -26.11 -3.42
CA ALA A 491 -1.04 -27.32 -2.61
C ALA A 491 -2.50 -27.52 -2.15
N GLU A 492 -3.19 -26.46 -1.75
CA GLU A 492 -4.60 -26.50 -1.35
C GLU A 492 -5.51 -26.97 -2.51
N LEU A 493 -5.25 -26.45 -3.72
CA LEU A 493 -6.03 -26.82 -4.92
C LEU A 493 -5.77 -28.26 -5.40
N GLN A 494 -4.62 -28.83 -5.08
CA GLN A 494 -4.32 -30.24 -5.38
C GLN A 494 -5.00 -31.21 -4.42
N THR A 495 -5.24 -30.81 -3.17
CA THR A 495 -5.82 -31.66 -2.13
C THR A 495 -7.34 -31.68 -2.15
N LYS A 496 -7.97 -30.62 -2.66
CA LYS A 496 -9.43 -30.45 -2.75
C LYS A 496 -9.78 -29.87 -4.12
N PRO A 497 -9.79 -30.72 -5.17
CA PRO A 497 -10.11 -30.28 -6.53
C PRO A 497 -11.56 -29.81 -6.69
#